data_ecfc3ff936ee2fb46bec53c4920c6ea6
#
_entry.id   ecfc3ff936ee2fb46bec53c4920c6ea6
#
_cell.length_a   1.000
_cell.length_b   1.000
_cell.length_c   1.000
_cell.angle_alpha   90.00
_cell.angle_beta   90.00
_cell.angle_gamma   90.00
#
_symmetry.space_group_name_H-M   'P 1'
#
loop_
_entity.id
_entity.type
_entity.pdbx_description
1 polymer ?
#
loop_
_entity_poly.entity_id
_entity_poly.type
_entity_poly.pdbx_seq_one_letter_code
_entity_poly.pdbx_strand_id
1 'polypeptide(L)'
;LYLRNENPLSLPPQPVEELEMEEIEAIREIAVSPVVLELSNQMQSLMKHSKSFTNPQYSLQEFLNDLNTNENRLNKALHYDGFSGFRDYINFYRLQYFKEQAQLKRELTVKELMFLSGFTSRSSFYRYFASVEKMSPSEYMEMLNREN
;
A
#
# COMPACT_ATOMS: atom_id res chain seq x y z
N LEU A 1 -65.08 -25.75 -3.27
CA LEU A 1 -63.79 -26.30 -2.93
C LEU A 1 -62.73 -25.42 -3.44
N TYR A 2 -62.40 -24.56 -2.57
CA TYR A 2 -61.41 -23.55 -2.80
C TYR A 2 -60.05 -24.06 -2.37
N LEU A 3 -59.34 -24.55 -3.32
CA LEU A 3 -57.89 -24.62 -3.15
C LEU A 3 -57.35 -23.22 -3.43
N ARG A 4 -57.28 -22.42 -2.41
CA ARG A 4 -56.41 -21.28 -2.43
C ARG A 4 -55.01 -21.81 -2.63
N ASN A 5 -54.48 -21.49 -3.74
CA ASN A 5 -53.05 -21.57 -3.93
C ASN A 5 -52.39 -20.48 -3.12
N GLU A 6 -52.61 -20.51 -1.83
CA GLU A 6 -51.71 -19.85 -0.91
C GLU A 6 -50.52 -20.77 -0.79
N ASN A 7 -49.57 -20.55 -1.63
CA ASN A 7 -48.25 -21.10 -1.45
C ASN A 7 -47.75 -20.54 -0.12
N PRO A 8 -47.70 -21.35 0.97
CA PRO A 8 -47.22 -20.85 2.27
C PRO A 8 -45.78 -20.43 2.25
N LEU A 9 -45.12 -20.53 1.11
CA LEU A 9 -43.74 -20.13 0.86
C LEU A 9 -43.66 -18.85 0.01
N SER A 10 -44.78 -18.21 -0.32
CA SER A 10 -44.72 -16.89 -0.90
C SER A 10 -44.37 -15.90 0.19
N LEU A 11 -43.10 -15.65 0.34
CA LEU A 11 -42.61 -14.49 1.04
C LEU A 11 -43.29 -13.26 0.47
N PRO A 12 -43.74 -12.30 1.31
CA PRO A 12 -44.22 -11.02 0.83
C PRO A 12 -43.13 -10.51 -0.13
N PRO A 13 -43.55 -9.89 -1.25
CA PRO A 13 -42.58 -9.36 -2.19
C PRO A 13 -41.69 -8.38 -1.41
N GLN A 14 -40.51 -8.81 -1.15
CA GLN A 14 -39.46 -7.92 -0.66
C GLN A 14 -39.34 -6.81 -1.69
N PRO A 15 -39.19 -5.58 -1.29
CA PRO A 15 -38.93 -4.54 -2.25
C PRO A 15 -37.59 -4.84 -2.92
N VAL A 16 -37.69 -5.53 -4.04
CA VAL A 16 -36.55 -5.97 -4.86
C VAL A 16 -35.68 -4.78 -5.22
N GLU A 17 -36.30 -3.60 -5.30
CA GLU A 17 -35.60 -2.35 -5.58
C GLU A 17 -34.66 -1.88 -4.45
N GLU A 18 -35.03 -2.09 -3.16
CA GLU A 18 -34.14 -1.73 -2.04
C GLU A 18 -32.96 -2.68 -1.90
N LEU A 19 -33.17 -3.99 -2.11
CA LEU A 19 -32.11 -4.98 -2.07
C LEU A 19 -31.15 -4.83 -3.25
N GLU A 20 -31.66 -4.53 -4.44
CA GLU A 20 -30.83 -4.24 -5.61
C GLU A 20 -30.02 -2.96 -5.43
N MET A 21 -30.55 -1.95 -4.77
CA MET A 21 -29.84 -0.70 -4.48
C MET A 21 -28.74 -0.91 -3.45
N GLU A 22 -28.97 -1.68 -2.39
CA GLU A 22 -27.96 -2.02 -1.40
C GLU A 22 -26.85 -2.89 -1.99
N GLU A 23 -27.20 -3.86 -2.83
CA GLU A 23 -26.22 -4.68 -3.57
C GLU A 23 -25.41 -3.84 -4.57
N ILE A 24 -26.03 -2.91 -5.26
CA ILE A 24 -25.37 -1.99 -6.18
C ILE A 24 -24.44 -1.05 -5.43
N GLU A 25 -24.84 -0.53 -4.27
CA GLU A 25 -23.98 0.29 -3.42
C GLU A 25 -22.81 -0.51 -2.86
N ALA A 26 -23.06 -1.73 -2.38
CA ALA A 26 -22.03 -2.63 -1.91
C ALA A 26 -21.02 -2.99 -3.04
N ILE A 27 -21.53 -3.23 -4.26
CA ILE A 27 -20.68 -3.47 -5.44
C ILE A 27 -19.91 -2.21 -5.83
N ARG A 28 -20.51 -1.02 -5.68
CA ARG A 28 -19.83 0.27 -5.92
C ARG A 28 -18.75 0.56 -4.90
N GLU A 29 -18.96 0.18 -3.63
CA GLU A 29 -17.93 0.27 -2.59
C GLU A 29 -16.78 -0.70 -2.83
N ILE A 30 -17.09 -1.89 -3.37
CA ILE A 30 -16.09 -2.92 -3.72
C ILE A 30 -15.48 -2.63 -5.10
N ALA A 31 -16.24 -2.04 -6.01
CA ALA A 31 -15.74 -1.68 -7.34
C ALA A 31 -14.74 -0.54 -7.23
N VAL A 32 -13.49 -0.85 -7.49
CA VAL A 32 -12.42 0.14 -7.57
C VAL A 32 -12.75 1.12 -8.66
N SER A 33 -12.80 2.40 -8.31
CA SER A 33 -12.92 3.48 -9.30
C SER A 33 -11.78 3.35 -10.31
N PRO A 34 -12.06 3.44 -11.64
CA PRO A 34 -11.00 3.44 -12.65
C PRO A 34 -9.93 4.51 -12.40
N VAL A 35 -10.31 5.64 -11.80
CA VAL A 35 -9.40 6.73 -11.43
C VAL A 35 -8.43 6.27 -10.34
N VAL A 36 -8.92 5.56 -9.32
CA VAL A 36 -8.08 5.02 -8.23
C VAL A 36 -7.11 3.97 -8.77
N LEU A 37 -7.57 3.07 -9.62
CA LEU A 37 -6.73 2.04 -10.24
C LEU A 37 -5.63 2.67 -11.11
N GLU A 38 -5.98 3.64 -11.93
CA GLU A 38 -5.01 4.36 -12.77
C GLU A 38 -3.97 5.08 -11.91
N LEU A 39 -4.40 5.76 -10.85
CA LEU A 39 -3.49 6.44 -9.92
C LEU A 39 -2.57 5.44 -9.20
N SER A 40 -3.09 4.31 -8.77
CA SER A 40 -2.29 3.22 -8.20
C SER A 40 -1.18 2.77 -9.17
N ASN A 41 -1.53 2.56 -10.43
CA ASN A 41 -0.56 2.19 -11.47
C ASN A 41 0.49 3.28 -11.70
N GLN A 42 0.09 4.54 -11.71
CA GLN A 42 0.99 5.69 -11.85
C GLN A 42 1.96 5.79 -10.65
N MET A 43 1.47 5.56 -9.45
CA MET A 43 2.28 5.54 -8.23
C MET A 43 3.37 4.47 -8.32
N GLN A 44 3.01 3.26 -8.68
CA GLN A 44 3.95 2.15 -8.83
C GLN A 44 4.99 2.44 -9.92
N SER A 45 4.56 2.96 -11.06
CA SER A 45 5.44 3.36 -12.16
C SER A 45 6.42 4.44 -11.72
N LEU A 46 5.95 5.45 -10.99
CA LEU A 46 6.80 6.52 -10.48
C LEU A 46 7.87 5.97 -9.54
N MET A 47 7.50 5.09 -8.59
CA MET A 47 8.45 4.48 -7.66
C MET A 47 9.47 3.60 -8.37
N LYS A 48 9.06 2.91 -9.42
CA LYS A 48 9.95 2.05 -10.22
C LYS A 48 10.98 2.83 -11.02
N HIS A 49 10.58 3.95 -11.61
CA HIS A 49 11.43 4.73 -12.52
C HIS A 49 12.16 5.88 -11.85
N SER A 50 11.59 6.43 -10.79
CA SER A 50 12.18 7.51 -10.00
C SER A 50 12.55 6.99 -8.61
N LYS A 51 13.75 7.28 -8.17
CA LYS A 51 14.20 6.95 -6.82
C LYS A 51 14.09 8.15 -5.88
N SER A 52 13.14 9.02 -6.09
CA SER A 52 12.90 10.21 -5.27
C SER A 52 12.70 9.86 -3.79
N PHE A 53 12.15 8.67 -3.49
CA PHE A 53 11.98 8.18 -2.12
C PHE A 53 13.32 8.04 -1.36
N THR A 54 14.45 7.91 -2.06
CA THR A 54 15.78 7.86 -1.41
C THR A 54 16.23 9.21 -0.90
N ASN A 55 15.62 10.29 -1.37
CA ASN A 55 15.80 11.61 -0.80
C ASN A 55 15.03 11.69 0.51
N PRO A 56 15.70 11.90 1.67
CA PRO A 56 15.01 12.00 2.95
C PRO A 56 14.04 13.16 3.04
N GLN A 57 14.19 14.18 2.20
CA GLN A 57 13.34 15.36 2.15
C GLN A 57 12.13 15.21 1.22
N TYR A 58 12.00 14.07 0.54
CA TYR A 58 10.88 13.84 -0.37
C TYR A 58 9.54 13.92 0.38
N SER A 59 8.72 14.90 0.00
CA SER A 59 7.53 15.28 0.72
C SER A 59 6.25 14.80 0.04
N LEU A 60 5.15 14.78 0.80
CA LEU A 60 3.81 14.53 0.26
C LEU A 60 3.49 15.50 -0.88
N GLN A 61 3.87 16.78 -0.73
CA GLN A 61 3.58 17.79 -1.76
C GLN A 61 4.31 17.48 -3.07
N GLU A 62 5.57 17.07 -2.99
CA GLU A 62 6.33 16.66 -4.17
C GLU A 62 5.71 15.43 -4.84
N PHE A 63 5.28 14.46 -4.04
CA PHE A 63 4.61 13.25 -4.53
C PHE A 63 3.29 13.60 -5.26
N LEU A 64 2.48 14.47 -4.68
CA LEU A 64 1.25 14.96 -5.31
C LEU A 64 1.53 15.69 -6.63
N ASN A 65 2.58 16.51 -6.65
CA ASN A 65 2.99 17.22 -7.86
C ASN A 65 3.47 16.25 -8.95
N ASP A 66 4.30 15.29 -8.59
CA ASP A 66 4.81 14.27 -9.52
C ASP A 66 3.69 13.45 -10.16
N LEU A 67 2.63 13.18 -9.39
CA LEU A 67 1.46 12.44 -9.85
C LEU A 67 0.37 13.31 -10.46
N ASN A 68 0.50 14.63 -10.38
CA ASN A 68 -0.52 15.59 -10.81
C ASN A 68 -1.91 15.24 -10.22
N THR A 69 -1.96 15.06 -8.92
CA THR A 69 -3.17 14.66 -8.20
C THR A 69 -3.35 15.45 -6.91
N ASN A 70 -4.44 15.21 -6.20
CA ASN A 70 -4.71 15.80 -4.90
C ASN A 70 -4.66 14.73 -3.79
N GLU A 71 -4.59 15.21 -2.55
CA GLU A 71 -4.45 14.35 -1.38
C GLU A 71 -5.62 13.39 -1.20
N ASN A 72 -6.85 13.81 -1.50
CA ASN A 72 -8.05 12.97 -1.38
C ASN A 72 -7.96 11.75 -2.31
N ARG A 73 -7.61 11.97 -3.58
CA ARG A 73 -7.42 10.89 -4.55
C ARG A 73 -6.25 9.98 -4.19
N LEU A 74 -5.15 10.59 -3.75
CA LEU A 74 -3.97 9.85 -3.31
C LEU A 74 -4.31 8.92 -2.15
N ASN A 75 -5.00 9.42 -1.13
CA ASN A 75 -5.37 8.60 0.03
C ASN A 75 -6.25 7.41 -0.35
N LYS A 76 -7.16 7.59 -1.29
CA LYS A 76 -7.97 6.48 -1.81
C LYS A 76 -7.12 5.41 -2.50
N ALA A 77 -6.15 5.83 -3.31
CA ALA A 77 -5.24 4.91 -3.99
C ALA A 77 -4.30 4.21 -2.99
N LEU A 78 -3.77 4.93 -2.01
CA LEU A 78 -2.94 4.35 -0.95
C LEU A 78 -3.70 3.29 -0.15
N HIS A 79 -4.92 3.57 0.28
CA HIS A 79 -5.75 2.61 1.01
C HIS A 79 -6.11 1.40 0.14
N TYR A 80 -6.39 1.62 -1.13
CA TYR A 80 -6.62 0.53 -2.10
C TYR A 80 -5.41 -0.41 -2.18
N ASP A 81 -4.20 0.14 -2.19
CA ASP A 81 -2.95 -0.63 -2.23
C ASP A 81 -2.56 -1.20 -0.86
N GLY A 82 -3.33 -0.95 0.19
CA GLY A 82 -3.12 -1.49 1.53
C GLY A 82 -2.20 -0.66 2.42
N PHE A 83 -1.94 0.58 2.07
CA PHE A 83 -1.10 1.48 2.86
C PHE A 83 -1.93 2.42 3.73
N SER A 84 -1.41 2.73 4.92
CA SER A 84 -2.07 3.65 5.84
C SER A 84 -1.94 5.12 5.46
N GLY A 85 -0.94 5.46 4.63
CA GLY A 85 -0.69 6.83 4.17
C GLY A 85 0.61 6.95 3.40
N PHE A 86 0.95 8.18 3.04
CA PHE A 86 2.15 8.51 2.26
C PHE A 86 3.44 8.01 2.92
N ARG A 87 3.60 8.24 4.22
CA ARG A 87 4.80 7.83 4.95
C ARG A 87 5.00 6.31 4.92
N ASP A 88 3.93 5.56 5.12
CA ASP A 88 3.94 4.10 5.07
C ASP A 88 4.35 3.61 3.67
N TYR A 89 3.80 4.21 2.64
CA TYR A 89 4.12 3.93 1.24
C TYR A 89 5.59 4.19 0.91
N ILE A 90 6.10 5.36 1.28
CA ILE A 90 7.49 5.71 1.02
C ILE A 90 8.46 4.83 1.83
N ASN A 91 8.14 4.53 3.08
CA ASN A 91 8.95 3.64 3.89
C ASN A 91 9.02 2.22 3.32
N PHE A 92 7.93 1.74 2.73
CA PHE A 92 7.91 0.46 2.04
C PHE A 92 8.95 0.42 0.90
N TYR A 93 8.99 1.43 0.05
CA TYR A 93 9.95 1.48 -1.05
C TYR A 93 11.38 1.72 -0.59
N ARG A 94 11.58 2.53 0.45
CA ARG A 94 12.89 2.70 1.09
C ARG A 94 13.41 1.39 1.65
N LEU A 95 12.55 0.60 2.28
CA LEU A 95 12.92 -0.71 2.82
C LEU A 95 13.27 -1.69 1.70
N GLN A 96 12.50 -1.76 0.63
CA GLN A 96 12.81 -2.60 -0.52
C GLN A 96 14.17 -2.22 -1.13
N TYR A 97 14.42 -0.93 -1.27
CA TYR A 97 15.71 -0.42 -1.77
C TYR A 97 16.87 -0.77 -0.83
N PHE A 98 16.68 -0.64 0.49
CA PHE A 98 17.63 -1.08 1.48
C PHE A 98 18.01 -2.55 1.27
N LYS A 99 17.03 -3.42 1.16
CA LYS A 99 17.22 -4.87 0.98
C LYS A 99 17.94 -5.19 -0.33
N GLU A 100 17.56 -4.53 -1.40
CA GLU A 100 18.20 -4.66 -2.70
C GLU A 100 19.67 -4.23 -2.64
N GLN A 101 19.96 -3.06 -2.08
CA GLN A 101 21.33 -2.57 -1.94
C GLN A 101 22.16 -3.40 -0.97
N ALA A 102 21.56 -3.94 0.08
CA ALA A 102 22.24 -4.85 1.01
C ALA A 102 22.73 -6.12 0.30
N GLN A 103 21.99 -6.62 -0.66
CA GLN A 103 22.40 -7.77 -1.47
C GLN A 103 23.51 -7.43 -2.46
N LEU A 104 23.46 -6.25 -3.06
CA LEU A 104 24.41 -5.81 -4.08
C LEU A 104 25.71 -5.25 -3.52
N LYS A 105 25.65 -4.60 -2.34
CA LYS A 105 26.76 -3.86 -1.73
C LYS A 105 27.04 -4.40 -0.34
N ARG A 106 27.61 -5.59 -0.29
CA ARG A 106 27.90 -6.32 0.96
C ARG A 106 28.90 -5.62 1.86
N GLU A 107 29.71 -4.73 1.31
CA GLU A 107 30.71 -3.94 2.04
C GLU A 107 30.10 -2.79 2.86
N LEU A 108 28.86 -2.38 2.56
CA LEU A 108 28.23 -1.28 3.26
C LEU A 108 27.66 -1.72 4.61
N THR A 109 27.78 -0.83 5.59
CA THR A 109 27.19 -1.02 6.92
C THR A 109 25.68 -0.77 6.90
N VAL A 110 24.98 -1.24 7.93
CA VAL A 110 23.56 -0.95 8.12
C VAL A 110 23.30 0.57 8.10
N LYS A 111 24.16 1.34 8.74
CA LYS A 111 24.03 2.80 8.80
C LYS A 111 24.15 3.44 7.41
N GLU A 112 25.13 3.02 6.64
CA GLU A 112 25.33 3.51 5.27
C GLU A 112 24.15 3.15 4.37
N LEU A 113 23.68 1.92 4.44
CA LEU A 113 22.51 1.46 3.68
C LEU A 113 21.23 2.18 4.09
N MET A 114 21.06 2.46 5.38
CA MET A 114 19.94 3.19 5.93
C MET A 114 19.86 4.60 5.29
N PHE A 115 20.96 5.35 5.32
CA PHE A 115 21.03 6.68 4.73
C PHE A 115 20.89 6.64 3.21
N LEU A 116 21.52 5.69 2.54
CA LEU A 116 21.40 5.48 1.10
C LEU A 116 19.94 5.28 0.66
N SER A 117 19.16 4.64 1.51
CA SER A 117 17.75 4.33 1.24
C SER A 117 16.79 5.48 1.56
N GLY A 118 17.27 6.55 2.20
CA GLY A 118 16.46 7.72 2.52
C GLY A 118 15.98 7.80 3.96
N PHE A 119 16.32 6.84 4.81
CA PHE A 119 16.02 6.89 6.25
C PHE A 119 17.05 7.78 6.96
N THR A 120 16.59 8.59 7.91
CA THR A 120 17.46 9.49 8.67
C THR A 120 17.48 9.21 10.17
N SER A 121 16.43 8.59 10.70
CA SER A 121 16.30 8.25 12.11
C SER A 121 16.56 6.77 12.33
N ARG A 122 17.66 6.46 13.03
CA ARG A 122 18.03 5.09 13.37
C ARG A 122 16.91 4.39 14.16
N SER A 123 16.41 5.02 15.20
CA SER A 123 15.37 4.41 16.05
C SER A 123 14.08 4.12 15.29
N SER A 124 13.61 5.05 14.46
CA SER A 124 12.45 4.85 13.61
C SER A 124 12.66 3.76 12.55
N PHE A 125 13.84 3.74 11.94
CA PHE A 125 14.21 2.74 10.94
C PHE A 125 14.25 1.33 11.55
N TYR A 126 14.91 1.16 12.68
CA TYR A 126 15.02 -0.15 13.34
C TYR A 126 13.63 -0.67 13.77
N ARG A 127 12.78 0.21 14.30
CA ARG A 127 11.41 -0.16 14.68
C ARG A 127 10.59 -0.57 13.47
N TYR A 128 10.64 0.20 12.41
CA TYR A 128 9.92 -0.10 11.16
C TYR A 128 10.42 -1.40 10.54
N PHE A 129 11.73 -1.56 10.42
CA PHE A 129 12.36 -2.77 9.87
C PHE A 129 11.91 -4.01 10.64
N ALA A 130 12.02 -3.98 11.97
CA ALA A 130 11.63 -5.10 12.82
C ALA A 130 10.15 -5.43 12.71
N SER A 131 9.28 -4.42 12.55
CA SER A 131 7.85 -4.64 12.39
C SER A 131 7.50 -5.36 11.08
N VAL A 132 8.24 -5.09 10.01
CA VAL A 132 8.00 -5.69 8.69
C VAL A 132 8.73 -7.02 8.52
N GLU A 133 10.02 -7.05 8.83
CA GLU A 133 10.89 -8.20 8.56
C GLU A 133 10.95 -9.21 9.71
N LYS A 134 10.39 -8.88 10.87
CA LYS A 134 10.40 -9.71 12.08
C LYS A 134 11.82 -10.07 12.58
N MET A 135 12.79 -9.23 12.26
CA MET A 135 14.18 -9.27 12.70
C MET A 135 14.77 -7.88 12.66
N SER A 136 15.91 -7.68 13.30
CA SER A 136 16.63 -6.40 13.23
C SER A 136 17.37 -6.26 11.89
N PRO A 137 17.73 -5.04 11.47
CA PRO A 137 18.60 -4.84 10.31
C PRO A 137 19.94 -5.57 10.42
N SER A 138 20.53 -5.62 11.61
CA SER A 138 21.80 -6.32 11.86
C SER A 138 21.65 -7.83 11.66
N GLU A 139 20.58 -8.43 12.20
CA GLU A 139 20.26 -9.85 12.00
C GLU A 139 20.02 -10.17 10.53
N TYR A 140 19.36 -9.27 9.81
CA TYR A 140 19.13 -9.42 8.37
C TYR A 140 20.46 -9.45 7.60
N MET A 141 21.39 -8.57 7.93
CA MET A 141 22.72 -8.55 7.30
C MET A 141 23.51 -9.82 7.62
N GLU A 142 23.46 -10.31 8.84
CA GLU A 142 24.07 -11.59 9.21
C GLU A 142 23.46 -12.75 8.43
N MET A 143 22.15 -12.79 8.28
CA MET A 143 21.45 -13.80 7.48
C MET A 143 21.94 -13.79 6.03
N LEU A 144 22.06 -12.62 5.40
CA LEU A 144 22.57 -12.48 4.04
C LEU A 144 24.02 -13.00 3.92
N ASN A 145 24.85 -12.74 4.93
CA ASN A 145 26.24 -13.17 4.94
C ASN A 145 26.41 -14.68 5.10
N ARG A 146 25.46 -15.37 5.74
CA ARG A 146 25.44 -16.82 5.90
C ARG A 146 25.03 -17.55 4.63
N GLU A 147 24.24 -16.93 3.76
CA GLU A 147 23.75 -17.51 2.51
C GLU A 147 24.81 -17.54 1.40
N ASN A 148 25.99 -16.98 1.65
CA ASN A 148 27.11 -16.97 0.72
C ASN A 148 28.17 -17.99 1.10
#